data_a3e67fe6554a13ec7b00d87362deab61
#
_entry.id   a3e67fe6554a13ec7b00d87362deab61
#
_cell.length_a   1.000
_cell.length_b   1.000
_cell.length_c   1.000
_cell.angle_alpha   90.00
_cell.angle_beta   90.00
_cell.angle_gamma   90.00
#
_symmetry.space_group_name_H-M   'P 1'
#
loop_
_entity.id
_entity.type
_entity.pdbx_description
1 polymer ?
#
loop_
_entity_poly.entity_id
_entity_poly.type
_entity_poly.pdbx_seq_one_letter_code
_entity_poly.pdbx_strand_id
1 'polypeptide(L)'
;MTYYMAAKLQVPFGDAIERTEAALKTEGFGVISRIDIQQTLKSKVDVDFRPYTILGACNPGLAHEALQLEDKVGLMLPCNVIVQQSRIGEVEVAAID
;
A
#
# COMPACT_ATOMS: atom_id res chain seq x y z
N MET A 1 -6.92 5.54 -20.08
CA MET A 1 -6.26 6.31 -19.01
C MET A 1 -6.26 5.51 -17.72
N THR A 2 -5.13 5.44 -17.03
CA THR A 2 -5.04 4.76 -15.75
C THR A 2 -4.99 5.79 -14.63
N TYR A 3 -5.53 5.39 -13.47
CA TYR A 3 -5.50 6.22 -12.27
C TYR A 3 -4.41 5.79 -11.30
N TYR A 4 -3.58 4.85 -11.70
CA TYR A 4 -2.53 4.31 -10.84
C TYR A 4 -1.24 4.11 -11.62
N MET A 5 -0.14 4.03 -10.87
CA MET A 5 1.15 3.58 -11.37
C MET A 5 1.42 2.21 -10.79
N ALA A 6 1.97 1.30 -11.59
CA ALA A 6 2.24 -0.05 -11.14
C ALA A 6 3.61 -0.52 -11.61
N ALA A 7 4.22 -1.39 -10.80
CA ALA A 7 5.48 -2.05 -11.13
C ALA A 7 5.36 -3.52 -10.75
N LYS A 8 6.03 -4.39 -11.51
CA LYS A 8 6.03 -5.82 -11.26
C LYS A 8 7.40 -6.26 -10.80
N LEU A 9 7.42 -7.14 -9.81
CA LEU A 9 8.64 -7.67 -9.22
C LEU A 9 8.58 -9.18 -9.24
N GLN A 10 9.72 -9.81 -9.51
CA GLN A 10 9.84 -11.28 -9.49
C GLN A 10 10.59 -11.69 -8.24
N VAL A 11 9.99 -11.43 -7.09
CA VAL A 11 10.55 -11.74 -5.78
C VAL A 11 9.45 -12.32 -4.91
N PRO A 12 9.80 -12.99 -3.80
CA PRO A 12 8.79 -13.46 -2.86
C PRO A 12 7.93 -12.30 -2.33
N PHE A 13 6.68 -12.60 -2.01
CA PHE A 13 5.71 -11.57 -1.61
C PHE A 13 6.20 -10.73 -0.42
N GLY A 14 6.73 -11.38 0.62
CA GLY A 14 7.25 -10.66 1.79
C GLY A 14 8.42 -9.74 1.44
N ASP A 15 9.28 -10.18 0.52
CA ASP A 15 10.40 -9.34 0.07
C ASP A 15 9.91 -8.12 -0.68
N ALA A 16 8.84 -8.28 -1.47
CA ALA A 16 8.25 -7.15 -2.19
C ALA A 16 7.71 -6.11 -1.22
N ILE A 17 7.07 -6.55 -0.13
CA ILE A 17 6.57 -5.62 0.90
C ILE A 17 7.75 -4.86 1.53
N GLU A 18 8.81 -5.57 1.91
CA GLU A 18 9.98 -4.92 2.52
C GLU A 18 10.65 -3.93 1.59
N ARG A 19 10.81 -4.29 0.32
CA ARG A 19 11.39 -3.39 -0.68
C ARG A 19 10.53 -2.16 -0.90
N THR A 20 9.21 -2.34 -0.91
CA THR A 20 8.27 -1.23 -1.08
C THR A 20 8.37 -0.27 0.11
N GLU A 21 8.40 -0.80 1.33
CA GLU A 21 8.53 0.04 2.51
C GLU A 21 9.85 0.80 2.54
N ALA A 22 10.95 0.13 2.14
CA ALA A 22 12.25 0.79 2.07
C ALA A 22 12.28 1.91 1.04
N ALA A 23 11.69 1.67 -0.13
CA ALA A 23 11.61 2.69 -1.19
C ALA A 23 10.78 3.89 -0.75
N LEU A 24 9.65 3.66 -0.09
CA LEU A 24 8.81 4.73 0.42
C LEU A 24 9.56 5.57 1.44
N LYS A 25 10.35 4.94 2.30
CA LYS A 25 11.13 5.64 3.31
C LYS A 25 12.14 6.57 2.69
N THR A 26 12.78 6.19 1.58
CA THR A 26 13.74 7.07 0.91
C THR A 26 13.08 8.31 0.34
N GLU A 27 11.77 8.28 0.10
CA GLU A 27 11.01 9.42 -0.41
C GLU A 27 10.29 10.19 0.71
N GLY A 28 10.61 9.89 1.97
CA GLY A 28 10.01 10.59 3.10
C GLY A 28 8.68 10.03 3.57
N PHE A 29 8.29 8.84 3.11
CA PHE A 29 7.04 8.21 3.52
C PHE A 29 7.29 7.07 4.49
N GLY A 30 6.61 7.11 5.63
CA GLY A 30 6.63 5.99 6.56
C GLY A 30 5.36 5.17 6.43
N VAL A 31 5.49 3.85 6.56
CA VAL A 31 4.33 2.97 6.57
C VAL A 31 3.73 2.98 7.97
N ILE A 32 2.49 3.43 8.08
CA ILE A 32 1.80 3.55 9.36
C ILE A 32 0.71 2.49 9.55
N SER A 33 0.37 1.76 8.50
CA SER A 33 -0.61 0.69 8.61
C SER A 33 -0.34 -0.37 7.56
N ARG A 34 -0.68 -1.61 7.90
CA ARG A 34 -0.69 -2.75 6.99
C ARG A 34 -2.02 -3.45 7.12
N ILE A 35 -2.69 -3.68 6.01
CA ILE A 35 -3.95 -4.42 5.99
C ILE A 35 -3.75 -5.65 5.13
N ASP A 36 -3.82 -6.82 5.77
CA ASP A 36 -3.72 -8.11 5.09
C ASP A 36 -5.10 -8.51 4.59
N ILE A 37 -5.37 -8.24 3.32
CA ILE A 37 -6.67 -8.51 2.71
C ILE A 37 -6.92 -10.01 2.60
N GLN A 38 -5.89 -10.80 2.28
CA GLN A 38 -6.02 -12.25 2.20
C GLN A 38 -6.57 -12.83 3.51
N GLN A 39 -5.97 -12.43 4.62
CA GLN A 39 -6.39 -12.92 5.93
C GLN A 39 -7.76 -12.34 6.32
N THR A 40 -8.00 -11.08 6.03
CA THR A 40 -9.27 -10.43 6.35
C THR A 40 -10.43 -11.12 5.64
N LEU A 41 -10.29 -11.41 4.35
CA LEU A 41 -11.34 -12.08 3.60
C LEU A 41 -11.56 -13.50 4.10
N LYS A 42 -10.48 -14.21 4.46
CA LYS A 42 -10.61 -15.55 4.99
C LYS A 42 -11.36 -15.55 6.32
N SER A 43 -11.01 -14.64 7.22
CA SER A 43 -11.62 -14.63 8.56
C SER A 43 -13.03 -14.05 8.58
N LYS A 44 -13.34 -13.10 7.70
CA LYS A 44 -14.64 -12.39 7.74
C LYS A 44 -15.71 -13.03 6.86
N VAL A 45 -15.33 -13.54 5.70
CA VAL A 45 -16.30 -14.07 4.73
C VAL A 45 -15.93 -15.45 4.21
N ASP A 46 -14.91 -16.08 4.78
CA ASP A 46 -14.45 -17.42 4.42
C ASP A 46 -14.15 -17.58 2.93
N VAL A 47 -13.49 -16.58 2.34
CA VAL A 47 -13.09 -16.58 0.94
C VAL A 47 -11.58 -16.77 0.86
N ASP A 48 -11.14 -17.65 -0.03
CA ASP A 48 -9.72 -17.80 -0.33
C ASP A 48 -9.34 -16.75 -1.37
N PHE A 49 -8.33 -15.95 -1.05
CA PHE A 49 -7.91 -14.86 -1.93
C PHE A 49 -6.39 -14.90 -2.07
N ARG A 50 -5.87 -14.23 -3.08
CA ARG A 50 -4.43 -14.17 -3.29
C ARG A 50 -3.76 -13.28 -2.23
N PRO A 51 -2.46 -13.43 -2.01
CA PRO A 51 -1.73 -12.49 -1.16
C PRO A 51 -1.94 -11.07 -1.64
N TYR A 52 -2.42 -10.22 -0.76
CA TYR A 52 -2.79 -8.84 -1.07
C TYR A 52 -2.69 -8.03 0.21
N THR A 53 -1.81 -7.02 0.19
CA THR A 53 -1.60 -6.16 1.36
C THR A 53 -1.75 -4.71 0.94
N ILE A 54 -2.46 -3.94 1.76
CA ILE A 54 -2.56 -2.49 1.58
C ILE A 54 -1.64 -1.84 2.61
N LEU A 55 -0.68 -1.05 2.12
CA LEU A 55 0.23 -0.30 2.97
C LEU A 55 -0.25 1.15 3.01
N GLY A 56 -0.55 1.64 4.22
CA GLY A 56 -0.86 3.04 4.39
C GLY A 56 0.42 3.82 4.65
N ALA A 57 0.77 4.71 3.75
CA ALA A 57 2.02 5.48 3.82
C ALA A 57 1.72 6.95 4.11
N CYS A 58 2.55 7.56 4.94
CA CYS A 58 2.36 8.95 5.34
C CYS A 58 3.68 9.70 5.33
N ASN A 59 3.66 10.90 4.77
CA ASN A 59 4.71 11.88 4.94
C ASN A 59 4.22 12.85 6.01
N PRO A 60 4.72 12.78 7.26
CA PRO A 60 4.14 13.54 8.37
C PRO A 60 4.16 15.05 8.15
N GLY A 61 5.22 15.59 7.55
CA GLY A 61 5.32 17.02 7.29
C GLY A 61 4.26 17.50 6.33
N LEU A 62 4.07 16.78 5.21
CA LEU A 62 3.06 17.12 4.23
C LEU A 62 1.65 16.92 4.79
N ALA A 63 1.45 15.86 5.57
CA ALA A 63 0.16 15.60 6.19
C ALA A 63 -0.22 16.71 7.16
N HIS A 64 0.73 17.19 7.96
CA HIS A 64 0.50 18.27 8.90
C HIS A 64 0.11 19.57 8.18
N GLU A 65 0.82 19.89 7.10
CA GLU A 65 0.48 21.08 6.29
C GLU A 65 -0.92 20.96 5.70
N ALA A 66 -1.26 19.80 5.16
CA ALA A 66 -2.58 19.59 4.55
C ALA A 66 -3.69 19.72 5.59
N LEU A 67 -3.50 19.16 6.79
CA LEU A 67 -4.49 19.21 7.86
C LEU A 67 -4.71 20.64 8.36
N GLN A 68 -3.71 21.50 8.28
CA GLN A 68 -3.86 22.90 8.65
C GLN A 68 -4.66 23.70 7.63
N LEU A 69 -4.61 23.29 6.35
CA LEU A 69 -5.37 23.93 5.28
C LEU A 69 -6.80 23.42 5.21
N GLU A 70 -7.02 22.13 5.50
CA GLU A 70 -8.32 21.51 5.41
C GLU A 70 -8.40 20.37 6.43
N ASP A 71 -9.20 20.57 7.49
CA ASP A 71 -9.26 19.61 8.60
C ASP A 71 -9.90 18.27 8.21
N LYS A 72 -10.64 18.23 7.12
CA LYS A 72 -11.25 16.97 6.65
C LYS A 72 -10.40 16.19 5.67
N VAL A 73 -9.20 16.66 5.37
CA VAL A 73 -8.30 15.95 4.45
C VAL A 73 -7.92 14.58 5.01
N GLY A 74 -8.08 14.36 6.31
CA GLY A 74 -7.86 13.04 6.91
C GLY A 74 -8.70 11.94 6.28
N LEU A 75 -9.84 12.31 5.66
CA LEU A 75 -10.66 11.34 4.93
C LEU A 75 -9.92 10.76 3.72
N MET A 76 -8.90 11.44 3.23
CA MET A 76 -8.11 11.05 2.07
C MET A 76 -6.72 10.56 2.46
N LEU A 77 -6.47 10.38 3.74
CA LEU A 77 -5.20 9.89 4.26
C LEU A 77 -5.42 8.50 4.90
N PRO A 78 -4.41 7.67 4.97
CA PRO A 78 -3.08 7.83 4.39
C PRO A 78 -3.07 7.56 2.87
N CYS A 79 -1.90 7.76 2.23
CA CYS A 79 -1.72 7.35 0.84
C CYS A 79 -1.53 5.84 0.81
N ASN A 80 -2.34 5.13 0.07
CA ASN A 80 -2.28 3.68 0.02
C ASN A 80 -1.41 3.19 -1.12
N VAL A 81 -0.62 2.16 -0.82
CA VAL A 81 0.17 1.42 -1.80
C VAL A 81 -0.24 -0.04 -1.65
N ILE A 82 -0.60 -0.69 -2.75
CA ILE A 82 -0.96 -2.10 -2.69
C ILE A 82 0.20 -2.96 -3.15
N VAL A 83 0.31 -4.15 -2.54
CA VAL A 83 1.23 -5.19 -2.94
C VAL A 83 0.41 -6.45 -3.08
N GLN A 84 0.38 -7.04 -4.28
CA GLN A 84 -0.40 -8.24 -4.52
C GLN A 84 0.38 -9.23 -5.37
N GLN A 85 0.13 -10.52 -5.14
CA GLN A 85 0.71 -11.56 -5.97
C GLN A 85 -0.24 -11.84 -7.12
N SER A 86 0.05 -11.27 -8.29
CA SER A 86 -0.82 -11.39 -9.46
C SER A 86 -0.82 -12.81 -10.01
N ARG A 87 0.30 -13.52 -9.87
CA ARG A 87 0.46 -14.94 -10.21
C ARG A 87 1.72 -15.47 -9.54
N ILE A 88 1.93 -16.79 -9.62
CA ILE A 88 3.10 -17.42 -9.01
C ILE A 88 4.37 -16.77 -9.56
N GLY A 89 5.25 -16.34 -8.65
CA GLY A 89 6.52 -15.72 -8.99
C GLY A 89 6.44 -14.27 -9.44
N GLU A 90 5.25 -13.66 -9.44
CA GLU A 90 5.09 -12.27 -9.85
C GLU A 90 4.27 -11.48 -8.85
N VAL A 91 4.84 -10.40 -8.36
CA VAL A 91 4.19 -9.48 -7.41
C VAL A 91 4.04 -8.13 -8.07
N GLU A 92 2.87 -7.54 -7.93
CA GLU A 92 2.60 -6.20 -8.42
C GLU A 92 2.50 -5.22 -7.25
N VAL A 93 3.17 -4.08 -7.40
CA VAL A 93 3.08 -2.96 -6.47
C VAL A 93 2.43 -1.80 -7.22
N ALA A 94 1.40 -1.20 -6.65
CA ALA A 94 0.70 -0.11 -7.31
C ALA A 94 0.34 1.00 -6.32
N ALA A 95 0.33 2.21 -6.81
CA ALA A 95 -0.02 3.40 -6.05
C ALA A 95 -0.86 4.33 -6.92
N ILE A 96 -1.61 5.23 -6.29
CA ILE A 96 -2.38 6.24 -7.00
C ILE A 96 -1.41 7.17 -7.76
N ASP A 97 -1.76 7.42 -9.00
CA ASP A 97 -1.01 8.34 -9.84
C ASP A 97 -1.50 9.77 -9.60
#